data_49c1ede72ffb9e4653edb8c29349c194
#
_entry.id   49c1ede72ffb9e4653edb8c29349c194
#
_cell.length_a   1.000
_cell.length_b   1.000
_cell.length_c   1.000
_cell.angle_alpha   90.00
_cell.angle_beta   90.00
_cell.angle_gamma   90.00
#
_symmetry.space_group_name_H-M   'P 1'
#
loop_
_entity.id
_entity.type
_entity.pdbx_description
1 polymer ?
#
loop_
_entity_poly.entity_id
_entity_poly.type
_entity_poly.pdbx_seq_one_letter_code
_entity_poly.pdbx_strand_id
1 'polypeptide(L)'
;MHISQIAKVLTGQRKKAYESLDGHFTFTVSPVSEVYFNITSLIGNTLFINWDDENNPNEEEIATTGVSQRISHTYSSSDRERTIRIHGSGVYVMSIFNVSGFRNIKDFPFNSENCSILHNLKQLLLADSDYFHWDENCDWSLLPKINVIDLQSCNNLSGFSTIDPNVSDNYPAALSTLILSDTTLSSLTIKNYPHLRNISISGINELKYCDLEGCTNLKDIYLNNNIGLTSANFKNCSSMLSSYMYRVLDLNNVSFEGCTSMLSATFRTMNTKKTTEDFEINWSGCDSLKNIRLDEVYCKNVLPTPEETPNLEILSAKMISGGISGDIDLNGYNSLKSISFNAVFGLKNISCIGNRTLTSGYFGRCDDLERASFENCTKLSGISFAGDSTHNSLEYMKIRNCPSLRSIKTSENNLYYGCDITQCDNLSDVNMYHTNLKSFYLSGLPNLQNLYLEGKNENSSLSKVEIDNCERLNNVVLYKNYHSLNEVKISNCPKNDLKFNLTYCYGINKVTLNALGTQTSKMNDLLSQIKEYSLNNAGEINIINCTYLPSGNYITDLTNNGWTYNVSYI
;
A
#
# COMPACT_ATOMS: atom_id res chain seq x y z
N MET A 1 -7.79 -47.20 44.58
CA MET A 1 -6.50 -47.15 43.82
C MET A 1 -6.30 -45.69 43.37
N HIS A 2 -5.24 -45.02 43.82
CA HIS A 2 -4.99 -43.61 43.55
C HIS A 2 -4.78 -43.36 42.06
N ILE A 3 -5.32 -42.27 41.50
CA ILE A 3 -5.17 -41.85 40.09
C ILE A 3 -3.70 -41.81 39.66
N SER A 4 -2.76 -41.49 40.58
CA SER A 4 -1.32 -41.54 40.37
C SER A 4 -0.76 -42.94 40.15
N GLN A 5 -1.38 -44.02 40.69
CA GLN A 5 -0.97 -45.39 40.45
C GLN A 5 -1.50 -45.91 39.09
N ILE A 6 -2.71 -45.50 38.71
CA ILE A 6 -3.27 -45.81 37.39
C ILE A 6 -2.45 -45.14 36.28
N ALA A 7 -2.05 -43.89 36.48
CA ALA A 7 -1.17 -43.20 35.54
C ALA A 7 0.21 -43.89 35.37
N LYS A 8 0.81 -44.36 36.47
CA LYS A 8 2.09 -45.12 36.41
C LYS A 8 1.97 -46.48 35.75
N VAL A 9 0.84 -47.18 35.94
CA VAL A 9 0.60 -48.49 35.27
C VAL A 9 0.36 -48.30 33.76
N LEU A 10 -0.40 -47.24 33.38
CA LEU A 10 -0.64 -46.93 31.97
C LEU A 10 0.62 -46.45 31.26
N THR A 11 1.48 -45.65 31.92
CA THR A 11 2.79 -45.24 31.37
C THR A 11 3.74 -46.42 31.28
N GLY A 12 3.76 -47.32 32.25
CA GLY A 12 4.59 -48.54 32.21
C GLY A 12 4.15 -49.54 31.15
N GLN A 13 2.86 -49.71 30.90
CA GLN A 13 2.35 -50.56 29.81
C GLN A 13 2.60 -49.93 28.44
N ARG A 14 2.47 -48.58 28.30
CA ARG A 14 2.86 -47.89 27.09
C ARG A 14 4.37 -47.96 26.84
N LYS A 15 5.20 -47.81 27.88
CA LYS A 15 6.65 -47.94 27.76
C LYS A 15 7.05 -49.32 27.21
N LYS A 16 6.47 -50.42 27.71
CA LYS A 16 6.71 -51.78 27.18
C LYS A 16 6.21 -52.00 25.75
N ALA A 17 5.13 -51.33 25.35
CA ALA A 17 4.61 -51.40 24.00
C ALA A 17 5.54 -50.72 22.98
N TYR A 18 6.21 -49.67 23.37
CA TYR A 18 7.17 -48.94 22.50
C TYR A 18 8.56 -49.60 22.45
N GLU A 19 8.99 -50.31 23.48
CA GLU A 19 10.28 -51.05 23.52
C GLU A 19 10.35 -52.25 22.57
N SER A 20 9.21 -52.66 21.96
CA SER A 20 9.13 -53.77 21.01
C SER A 20 9.03 -53.32 19.52
N LEU A 21 9.14 -52.03 19.22
CA LEU A 21 9.02 -51.52 17.85
C LEU A 21 10.43 -51.27 17.28
N ASP A 22 10.80 -52.02 16.23
CA ASP A 22 12.09 -51.91 15.53
C ASP A 22 12.21 -50.70 14.60
N GLY A 23 11.33 -49.70 14.69
CA GLY A 23 11.32 -48.54 13.80
C GLY A 23 12.43 -47.55 14.10
N HIS A 24 13.12 -47.10 13.06
CA HIS A 24 14.14 -46.07 13.12
C HIS A 24 13.69 -44.83 12.37
N PHE A 25 13.89 -43.69 12.98
CA PHE A 25 13.84 -42.41 12.29
C PHE A 25 15.24 -42.08 11.76
N THR A 26 15.36 -41.81 10.46
CA THR A 26 16.66 -41.64 9.79
C THR A 26 16.75 -40.35 8.99
N PHE A 27 17.94 -39.78 8.94
CA PHE A 27 18.30 -38.71 8.01
C PHE A 27 19.78 -38.80 7.65
N THR A 28 20.16 -38.27 6.51
CA THR A 28 21.54 -38.28 6.01
C THR A 28 22.14 -36.88 6.07
N VAL A 29 23.41 -36.80 6.48
CA VAL A 29 24.16 -35.56 6.51
C VAL A 29 25.36 -35.60 5.56
N SER A 30 25.69 -34.45 4.97
CA SER A 30 26.94 -34.28 4.20
C SER A 30 28.17 -34.47 5.07
N PRO A 31 29.38 -34.66 4.49
CA PRO A 31 30.62 -34.73 5.26
C PRO A 31 30.79 -33.51 6.19
N VAL A 32 30.77 -33.76 7.50
CA VAL A 32 30.90 -32.72 8.54
C VAL A 32 31.67 -33.25 9.75
N SER A 33 32.30 -32.35 10.49
CA SER A 33 32.98 -32.68 11.74
C SER A 33 32.05 -32.72 12.96
N GLU A 34 30.89 -32.10 12.89
CA GLU A 34 29.90 -32.08 13.98
C GLU A 34 28.49 -32.15 13.39
N VAL A 35 27.64 -32.96 14.01
CA VAL A 35 26.19 -33.00 13.76
C VAL A 35 25.49 -32.58 15.03
N TYR A 36 24.47 -31.71 14.90
CA TYR A 36 23.63 -31.33 16.04
C TYR A 36 22.17 -31.12 15.61
N PHE A 37 21.28 -31.37 16.55
CA PHE A 37 19.86 -31.07 16.44
C PHE A 37 19.23 -30.85 17.81
N ASN A 38 18.06 -30.24 17.83
CA ASN A 38 17.30 -30.07 19.07
C ASN A 38 16.03 -30.92 19.01
N ILE A 39 15.68 -31.52 20.11
CA ILE A 39 14.43 -32.26 20.27
C ILE A 39 13.66 -31.77 21.50
N THR A 40 12.34 -31.95 21.44
CA THR A 40 11.50 -31.91 22.64
C THR A 40 10.74 -33.22 22.69
N SER A 41 11.02 -34.04 23.69
CA SER A 41 10.37 -35.32 23.92
C SER A 41 9.94 -35.47 25.38
N LEU A 42 8.90 -36.24 25.65
CA LEU A 42 8.33 -36.38 26.99
C LEU A 42 9.39 -36.92 27.97
N ILE A 43 9.49 -36.28 29.13
CA ILE A 43 10.44 -36.68 30.19
C ILE A 43 10.30 -38.16 30.60
N GLY A 44 11.42 -38.78 30.93
CA GLY A 44 11.47 -40.15 31.41
C GLY A 44 11.43 -41.23 30.32
N ASN A 45 11.68 -40.81 29.06
CA ASN A 45 11.86 -41.71 27.93
C ASN A 45 13.35 -41.74 27.50
N THR A 46 13.70 -42.63 26.62
CA THR A 46 15.07 -42.80 26.14
C THR A 46 15.13 -42.74 24.62
N LEU A 47 16.16 -42.10 24.10
CA LEU A 47 16.59 -42.14 22.70
C LEU A 47 17.87 -42.93 22.61
N PHE A 48 17.97 -43.72 21.57
CA PHE A 48 19.20 -44.41 21.15
C PHE A 48 19.57 -43.85 19.77
N ILE A 49 20.80 -43.33 19.65
CA ILE A 49 21.27 -42.65 18.44
C ILE A 49 22.48 -43.39 17.90
N ASN A 50 22.34 -43.88 16.68
CA ASN A 50 23.45 -44.38 15.90
C ASN A 50 23.96 -43.23 15.02
N TRP A 51 25.16 -42.76 15.30
CA TRP A 51 25.78 -41.63 14.60
C TRP A 51 26.48 -42.02 13.30
N ASP A 52 26.48 -43.31 12.94
CA ASP A 52 27.25 -43.85 11.80
C ASP A 52 28.75 -43.48 11.91
N ASP A 53 29.31 -43.61 13.12
CA ASP A 53 30.70 -43.29 13.43
C ASP A 53 31.50 -44.60 13.57
N GLU A 54 32.40 -44.86 12.64
CA GLU A 54 33.24 -46.08 12.62
C GLU A 54 34.20 -46.14 13.83
N ASN A 55 34.59 -44.98 14.38
CA ASN A 55 35.47 -44.90 15.56
C ASN A 55 34.69 -45.06 16.87
N ASN A 56 33.37 -44.84 16.82
CA ASN A 56 32.47 -45.04 17.95
C ASN A 56 31.18 -45.73 17.48
N PRO A 57 31.23 -47.03 17.20
CA PRO A 57 30.10 -47.75 16.57
C PRO A 57 28.93 -48.00 17.54
N ASN A 58 29.10 -47.69 18.84
CA ASN A 58 28.04 -47.89 19.82
C ASN A 58 26.98 -46.84 19.70
N GLU A 59 25.73 -47.22 19.95
CA GLU A 59 24.63 -46.27 20.05
C GLU A 59 24.78 -45.42 21.32
N GLU A 60 24.49 -44.14 21.19
CA GLU A 60 24.44 -43.21 22.32
C GLU A 60 23.05 -43.26 22.94
N GLU A 61 22.99 -43.49 24.25
CA GLU A 61 21.74 -43.50 25.02
C GLU A 61 21.52 -42.12 25.66
N ILE A 62 20.37 -41.51 25.34
CA ILE A 62 20.01 -40.17 25.81
C ILE A 62 18.66 -40.19 26.51
N ALA A 63 18.62 -39.75 27.77
CA ALA A 63 17.38 -39.57 28.52
C ALA A 63 16.70 -38.27 28.12
N THR A 64 15.38 -38.31 27.90
CA THR A 64 14.60 -37.13 27.50
C THR A 64 14.20 -36.29 28.71
N THR A 65 14.22 -34.98 28.56
CA THR A 65 14.08 -34.02 29.65
C THR A 65 12.71 -33.34 29.72
N GLY A 66 11.87 -33.50 28.71
CA GLY A 66 10.56 -32.83 28.63
C GLY A 66 10.60 -31.42 28.08
N VAL A 67 11.79 -30.86 27.89
CA VAL A 67 12.03 -29.52 27.31
C VAL A 67 12.96 -29.64 26.10
N SER A 68 13.16 -28.54 25.38
CA SER A 68 14.11 -28.50 24.25
C SER A 68 15.50 -28.89 24.70
N GLN A 69 16.07 -29.91 24.07
CA GLN A 69 17.36 -30.52 24.41
C GLN A 69 18.20 -30.55 23.14
N ARG A 70 19.40 -29.91 23.20
CA ARG A 70 20.40 -30.02 22.12
C ARG A 70 21.16 -31.34 22.27
N ILE A 71 21.26 -32.03 21.18
CA ILE A 71 22.02 -33.29 21.02
C ILE A 71 23.05 -33.02 19.93
N SER A 72 24.32 -33.41 20.18
CA SER A 72 25.39 -33.22 19.20
C SER A 72 26.42 -34.33 19.27
N HIS A 73 27.05 -34.59 18.14
CA HIS A 73 28.14 -35.58 18.01
C HIS A 73 29.26 -34.97 17.17
N THR A 74 30.51 -35.20 17.61
CA THR A 74 31.72 -34.75 16.90
C THR A 74 32.47 -35.94 16.35
N TYR A 75 32.73 -35.89 15.05
CA TYR A 75 33.48 -36.93 14.35
C TYR A 75 34.97 -36.62 14.31
N SER A 76 35.81 -37.64 14.34
CA SER A 76 37.25 -37.52 14.18
C SER A 76 37.68 -37.20 12.75
N SER A 77 36.82 -37.46 11.76
CA SER A 77 37.02 -37.10 10.36
C SER A 77 35.71 -36.60 9.72
N SER A 78 35.81 -35.74 8.73
CA SER A 78 34.68 -35.15 7.96
C SER A 78 34.73 -35.60 6.49
N ASP A 79 35.00 -36.84 6.22
CA ASP A 79 35.39 -37.38 4.91
C ASP A 79 34.26 -38.08 4.15
N ARG A 80 33.14 -38.37 4.78
CA ARG A 80 32.02 -39.09 4.15
C ARG A 80 30.64 -38.60 4.64
N GLU A 81 29.64 -38.93 3.86
CA GLU A 81 28.24 -38.82 4.27
C GLU A 81 27.93 -39.81 5.39
N ARG A 82 27.01 -39.44 6.26
CA ARG A 82 26.60 -40.27 7.40
C ARG A 82 25.09 -40.37 7.49
N THR A 83 24.60 -41.57 7.82
CA THR A 83 23.17 -41.80 8.05
C THR A 83 22.91 -41.93 9.54
N ILE A 84 22.33 -40.88 10.12
CA ILE A 84 21.94 -40.87 11.53
C ILE A 84 20.67 -41.67 11.71
N ARG A 85 20.63 -42.58 12.66
CA ARG A 85 19.46 -43.38 13.01
C ARG A 85 19.10 -43.15 14.47
N ILE A 86 17.83 -42.86 14.70
CA ILE A 86 17.30 -42.57 16.04
C ILE A 86 16.12 -43.50 16.30
N HIS A 87 16.15 -44.17 17.46
CA HIS A 87 15.04 -45.03 17.88
C HIS A 87 14.79 -44.95 19.40
N GLY A 88 13.91 -45.78 19.92
CA GLY A 88 13.57 -45.82 21.33
C GLY A 88 12.29 -45.10 21.71
N SER A 89 11.89 -45.24 22.98
CA SER A 89 10.61 -44.69 23.45
C SER A 89 10.51 -43.14 23.31
N GLY A 90 11.64 -42.47 23.34
CA GLY A 90 11.70 -41.02 23.18
C GLY A 90 11.29 -40.52 21.79
N VAL A 91 11.49 -41.29 20.73
CA VAL A 91 11.06 -40.93 19.36
C VAL A 91 9.54 -40.94 19.25
N TYR A 92 8.88 -41.99 19.76
CA TYR A 92 7.42 -42.09 19.69
C TYR A 92 6.66 -41.00 20.45
N VAL A 93 7.29 -40.36 21.44
CA VAL A 93 6.71 -39.27 22.24
C VAL A 93 7.35 -37.93 21.94
N MET A 94 8.20 -37.85 20.94
CA MET A 94 8.81 -36.62 20.46
C MET A 94 7.75 -35.70 19.89
N SER A 95 7.78 -34.46 20.32
CA SER A 95 6.85 -33.42 19.86
C SER A 95 7.46 -32.38 18.94
N ILE A 96 8.78 -32.17 19.03
CA ILE A 96 9.54 -31.22 18.20
C ILE A 96 10.83 -31.89 17.75
N PHE A 97 11.11 -31.83 16.46
CA PHE A 97 12.39 -32.12 15.85
C PHE A 97 12.88 -30.88 15.12
N ASN A 98 14.04 -30.36 15.47
CA ASN A 98 14.56 -29.10 14.99
C ASN A 98 16.05 -29.21 14.64
N VAL A 99 16.34 -29.05 13.35
CA VAL A 99 17.72 -28.95 12.81
C VAL A 99 17.94 -27.60 12.13
N SER A 100 17.09 -26.63 12.35
CA SER A 100 17.21 -25.30 11.73
C SER A 100 18.59 -24.70 11.96
N GLY A 101 19.19 -24.18 10.90
CA GLY A 101 20.56 -23.66 10.90
C GLY A 101 21.66 -24.70 10.72
N PHE A 102 21.32 -25.99 10.64
CA PHE A 102 22.26 -27.06 10.29
C PHE A 102 22.20 -27.35 8.79
N ARG A 103 22.99 -26.64 7.99
CA ARG A 103 22.95 -26.65 6.51
C ARG A 103 23.42 -27.95 5.86
N ASN A 104 23.86 -28.91 6.65
CA ASN A 104 24.49 -30.12 6.12
C ASN A 104 23.56 -31.34 6.09
N ILE A 105 22.25 -31.19 6.27
CA ILE A 105 21.31 -32.26 5.96
C ILE A 105 21.29 -32.45 4.45
N LYS A 106 21.69 -33.63 4.02
CA LYS A 106 21.69 -34.04 2.62
C LYS A 106 20.39 -34.70 2.19
N ASP A 107 19.79 -35.46 3.07
CA ASP A 107 18.52 -36.11 2.83
C ASP A 107 17.75 -36.28 4.14
N PHE A 108 16.51 -35.85 4.13
CA PHE A 108 15.54 -36.11 5.18
C PHE A 108 14.35 -36.81 4.53
N PRO A 109 14.34 -38.15 4.48
CA PRO A 109 13.26 -38.87 3.82
C PRO A 109 11.98 -38.79 4.65
N PHE A 110 11.01 -38.05 4.14
CA PHE A 110 9.68 -37.96 4.72
C PHE A 110 8.77 -39.01 4.07
N ASN A 111 8.97 -40.25 4.49
CA ASN A 111 8.31 -41.45 3.98
C ASN A 111 7.49 -42.15 5.08
N SER A 112 6.76 -43.19 4.71
CA SER A 112 5.87 -43.91 5.63
C SER A 112 6.62 -44.54 6.81
N GLU A 113 7.87 -44.96 6.63
CA GLU A 113 8.70 -45.53 7.69
C GLU A 113 9.01 -44.48 8.76
N ASN A 114 9.61 -43.34 8.38
CA ASN A 114 9.91 -42.25 9.31
C ASN A 114 8.63 -41.66 9.93
N CYS A 115 7.57 -41.48 9.14
CA CYS A 115 6.32 -40.91 9.65
C CYS A 115 5.66 -41.83 10.68
N SER A 116 5.71 -43.15 10.52
CA SER A 116 5.05 -44.09 11.42
C SER A 116 5.54 -43.99 12.88
N ILE A 117 6.81 -43.70 13.07
CA ILE A 117 7.42 -43.56 14.40
C ILE A 117 7.32 -42.12 14.98
N LEU A 118 7.05 -41.13 14.12
CA LEU A 118 6.91 -39.73 14.50
C LEU A 118 5.45 -39.33 14.82
N HIS A 119 4.59 -40.29 15.16
CA HIS A 119 3.14 -40.10 15.35
C HIS A 119 2.75 -38.96 16.30
N ASN A 120 3.60 -38.60 17.25
CA ASN A 120 3.36 -37.49 18.20
C ASN A 120 4.03 -36.17 17.80
N LEU A 121 4.74 -36.16 16.68
CA LEU A 121 5.41 -34.95 16.20
C LEU A 121 4.40 -33.83 15.93
N LYS A 122 4.67 -32.68 16.51
CA LYS A 122 3.89 -31.44 16.30
C LYS A 122 4.61 -30.44 15.41
N GLN A 123 5.93 -30.39 15.52
CA GLN A 123 6.74 -29.44 14.79
C GLN A 123 7.94 -30.13 14.15
N LEU A 124 8.10 -29.93 12.86
CA LEU A 124 9.24 -30.32 12.05
C LEU A 124 9.92 -29.05 11.53
N LEU A 125 11.11 -28.75 12.03
CA LEU A 125 11.83 -27.51 11.74
C LEU A 125 13.16 -27.87 11.08
N LEU A 126 13.22 -27.72 9.75
CA LEU A 126 14.34 -28.12 8.89
C LEU A 126 14.95 -26.91 8.15
N ALA A 127 14.70 -25.69 8.60
CA ALA A 127 15.18 -24.49 7.93
C ALA A 127 16.69 -24.55 7.67
N ASP A 128 17.11 -24.04 6.50
CA ASP A 128 18.49 -24.08 5.98
C ASP A 128 19.04 -25.48 5.70
N SER A 129 18.19 -26.49 5.52
CA SER A 129 18.60 -27.83 5.10
C SER A 129 18.67 -27.90 3.57
N ASP A 130 19.76 -28.50 3.02
CA ASP A 130 19.95 -28.53 1.57
C ASP A 130 18.91 -29.41 0.85
N TYR A 131 18.46 -30.47 1.49
CA TYR A 131 17.56 -31.46 0.87
C TYR A 131 16.44 -31.85 1.83
N PHE A 132 15.22 -31.71 1.35
CA PHE A 132 14.04 -32.32 1.92
C PHE A 132 13.37 -33.18 0.84
N HIS A 133 13.34 -34.47 1.03
CA HIS A 133 12.65 -35.39 0.12
C HIS A 133 11.29 -35.78 0.70
N TRP A 134 10.24 -35.25 0.05
CA TRP A 134 8.88 -35.67 0.34
C TRP A 134 8.53 -36.87 -0.54
N ASP A 135 8.27 -38.04 0.06
CA ASP A 135 7.69 -39.16 -0.67
C ASP A 135 6.19 -38.88 -0.86
N GLU A 136 5.76 -38.70 -2.12
CA GLU A 136 4.36 -38.48 -2.49
C GLU A 136 3.41 -39.59 -2.02
N ASN A 137 3.96 -40.77 -1.72
CA ASN A 137 3.23 -41.90 -1.15
C ASN A 137 3.19 -41.87 0.40
N CYS A 138 3.79 -40.87 1.05
CA CYS A 138 3.74 -40.76 2.50
C CYS A 138 2.29 -40.55 2.97
N ASP A 139 1.85 -41.37 3.90
CA ASP A 139 0.53 -41.24 4.51
C ASP A 139 0.55 -40.25 5.66
N TRP A 140 -0.06 -39.09 5.46
CA TRP A 140 -0.19 -38.03 6.48
C TRP A 140 -0.96 -38.50 7.72
N SER A 141 -1.78 -39.52 7.65
CA SER A 141 -2.47 -40.08 8.81
C SER A 141 -1.49 -40.57 9.88
N LEU A 142 -0.24 -40.88 9.46
CA LEU A 142 0.85 -41.23 10.37
C LEU A 142 1.37 -40.05 11.21
N LEU A 143 1.08 -38.83 10.80
CA LEU A 143 1.47 -37.59 11.50
C LEU A 143 0.26 -36.73 11.93
N PRO A 144 -0.70 -37.30 12.66
CA PRO A 144 -1.99 -36.64 12.93
C PRO A 144 -1.88 -35.37 13.76
N LYS A 145 -0.72 -35.09 14.38
CA LYS A 145 -0.51 -33.95 15.28
C LYS A 145 0.39 -32.88 14.71
N ILE A 146 0.92 -33.07 13.50
CA ILE A 146 1.85 -32.09 12.91
C ILE A 146 1.11 -30.80 12.60
N ASN A 147 1.54 -29.72 13.21
CA ASN A 147 0.90 -28.41 13.06
C ASN A 147 1.84 -27.31 12.56
N VAL A 148 3.16 -27.54 12.59
CA VAL A 148 4.16 -26.64 12.04
C VAL A 148 5.16 -27.43 11.21
N ILE A 149 5.37 -26.98 9.97
CA ILE A 149 6.47 -27.44 9.10
C ILE A 149 7.23 -26.20 8.65
N ASP A 150 8.54 -26.19 8.94
CA ASP A 150 9.45 -25.12 8.53
C ASP A 150 10.52 -25.69 7.60
N LEU A 151 10.43 -25.32 6.33
CA LEU A 151 11.34 -25.70 5.25
C LEU A 151 12.01 -24.47 4.64
N GLN A 152 12.13 -23.38 5.38
CA GLN A 152 12.77 -22.16 4.88
C GLN A 152 14.18 -22.48 4.35
N SER A 153 14.52 -21.89 3.20
CA SER A 153 15.83 -22.06 2.56
C SER A 153 16.22 -23.51 2.23
N CYS A 154 15.27 -24.42 2.18
CA CYS A 154 15.52 -25.79 1.69
C CYS A 154 15.58 -25.77 0.16
N ASN A 155 16.71 -26.24 -0.41
CA ASN A 155 16.98 -26.08 -1.85
C ASN A 155 16.32 -27.17 -2.73
N ASN A 156 15.94 -28.31 -2.19
CA ASN A 156 15.39 -29.43 -2.94
C ASN A 156 14.11 -29.95 -2.29
N LEU A 157 12.98 -29.31 -2.65
CA LEU A 157 11.66 -29.75 -2.20
C LEU A 157 11.00 -30.59 -3.31
N SER A 158 11.32 -31.88 -3.38
CA SER A 158 10.64 -32.79 -4.29
C SER A 158 9.34 -33.31 -3.66
N GLY A 159 8.26 -33.36 -4.44
CA GLY A 159 6.97 -33.94 -4.04
C GLY A 159 6.09 -33.05 -3.13
N PHE A 160 6.58 -31.93 -2.63
CA PHE A 160 5.82 -31.03 -1.78
C PHE A 160 5.23 -29.86 -2.59
N SER A 161 4.13 -30.08 -3.31
CA SER A 161 3.52 -29.04 -4.15
C SER A 161 2.00 -28.93 -4.04
N THR A 162 1.33 -29.99 -3.59
CA THR A 162 -0.15 -30.03 -3.63
C THR A 162 -0.75 -30.62 -2.35
N ILE A 163 -1.67 -29.86 -1.73
CA ILE A 163 -2.55 -30.33 -0.64
C ILE A 163 -3.97 -29.89 -1.00
N ASP A 164 -4.88 -30.85 -1.23
CA ASP A 164 -6.30 -30.58 -1.45
C ASP A 164 -7.16 -31.69 -0.83
N PRO A 165 -7.82 -31.44 0.32
CA PRO A 165 -8.72 -32.40 0.97
C PRO A 165 -9.89 -32.87 0.12
N ASN A 166 -10.27 -32.13 -0.92
CA ASN A 166 -11.36 -32.53 -1.82
C ASN A 166 -10.88 -33.53 -2.90
N VAL A 167 -9.58 -33.64 -3.10
CA VAL A 167 -8.97 -34.54 -4.11
C VAL A 167 -8.39 -35.78 -3.45
N SER A 168 -7.86 -35.66 -2.24
CA SER A 168 -7.24 -36.75 -1.50
C SER A 168 -7.49 -36.62 0.00
N ASP A 169 -7.86 -37.73 0.64
CA ASP A 169 -7.95 -37.83 2.10
C ASP A 169 -6.55 -37.85 2.77
N ASN A 170 -5.50 -37.98 1.99
CA ASN A 170 -4.12 -37.99 2.47
C ASN A 170 -3.56 -36.56 2.54
N TYR A 171 -3.78 -35.89 3.66
CA TYR A 171 -3.28 -34.55 3.93
C TYR A 171 -2.99 -34.33 5.43
N PRO A 172 -2.13 -33.35 5.80
CA PRO A 172 -1.74 -33.09 7.19
C PRO A 172 -2.87 -32.40 7.99
N ALA A 173 -3.82 -33.16 8.49
CA ALA A 173 -5.09 -32.67 9.05
C ALA A 173 -4.94 -31.60 10.16
N ALA A 174 -3.81 -31.51 10.85
CA ALA A 174 -3.56 -30.53 11.92
C ALA A 174 -2.62 -29.38 11.52
N LEU A 175 -2.08 -29.36 10.30
CA LEU A 175 -1.10 -28.36 9.88
C LEU A 175 -1.72 -26.96 9.87
N SER A 176 -1.17 -26.05 10.66
CA SER A 176 -1.65 -24.67 10.79
C SER A 176 -0.62 -23.63 10.36
N THR A 177 0.65 -24.00 10.32
CA THR A 177 1.76 -23.12 9.93
C THR A 177 2.71 -23.85 9.00
N LEU A 178 2.96 -23.21 7.84
CA LEU A 178 3.86 -23.73 6.81
C LEU A 178 4.82 -22.60 6.38
N ILE A 179 6.12 -22.86 6.48
CA ILE A 179 7.16 -21.90 6.11
C ILE A 179 7.97 -22.50 4.96
N LEU A 180 7.90 -21.85 3.79
CA LEU A 180 8.52 -22.27 2.54
C LEU A 180 9.38 -21.15 1.92
N SER A 181 9.67 -20.10 2.66
CA SER A 181 10.42 -18.96 2.13
C SER A 181 11.81 -19.38 1.65
N ASP A 182 12.30 -18.71 0.60
CA ASP A 182 13.64 -18.92 0.03
C ASP A 182 13.89 -20.36 -0.48
N THR A 183 12.84 -21.07 -0.87
CA THR A 183 12.91 -22.42 -1.44
C THR A 183 12.93 -22.40 -2.98
N THR A 184 13.02 -23.58 -3.61
CA THR A 184 13.07 -23.76 -5.08
C THR A 184 11.77 -24.27 -5.68
N LEU A 185 10.64 -24.08 -4.99
CA LEU A 185 9.34 -24.53 -5.49
C LEU A 185 8.96 -23.80 -6.79
N SER A 186 8.48 -24.56 -7.78
CA SER A 186 7.95 -23.99 -9.02
C SER A 186 6.44 -23.74 -8.99
N SER A 187 5.72 -24.45 -8.14
CA SER A 187 4.28 -24.28 -7.91
C SER A 187 3.90 -24.66 -6.48
N LEU A 188 2.85 -24.03 -5.97
CA LEU A 188 2.27 -24.35 -4.67
C LEU A 188 0.75 -24.35 -4.80
N THR A 189 0.12 -25.47 -4.46
CA THR A 189 -1.35 -25.61 -4.44
C THR A 189 -1.79 -26.17 -3.10
N ILE A 190 -2.43 -25.36 -2.28
CA ILE A 190 -3.05 -25.77 -1.01
C ILE A 190 -4.49 -25.27 -1.03
N LYS A 191 -5.42 -26.15 -1.41
CA LYS A 191 -6.82 -25.81 -1.60
C LYS A 191 -7.71 -26.37 -0.50
N ASN A 192 -8.82 -25.67 -0.26
CA ASN A 192 -9.90 -26.17 0.60
C ASN A 192 -9.41 -26.62 1.98
N TYR A 193 -8.31 -26.02 2.45
CA TYR A 193 -7.63 -26.45 3.65
C TYR A 193 -7.91 -25.50 4.83
N PRO A 194 -8.93 -25.80 5.68
CA PRO A 194 -9.44 -24.86 6.68
C PRO A 194 -8.51 -24.69 7.89
N HIS A 195 -7.52 -25.56 8.09
CA HIS A 195 -6.65 -25.49 9.27
C HIS A 195 -5.45 -24.56 9.09
N LEU A 196 -5.05 -24.23 7.84
CA LEU A 196 -3.94 -23.34 7.57
C LEU A 196 -4.25 -21.92 8.03
N ARG A 197 -3.42 -21.41 8.94
CA ARG A 197 -3.55 -20.04 9.48
C ARG A 197 -2.42 -19.14 9.04
N ASN A 198 -1.22 -19.69 8.96
CA ASN A 198 -0.01 -18.97 8.63
C ASN A 198 0.75 -19.68 7.52
N ILE A 199 1.12 -18.95 6.50
CA ILE A 199 2.01 -19.43 5.46
C ILE A 199 3.06 -18.36 5.14
N SER A 200 4.32 -18.77 4.98
CA SER A 200 5.40 -17.91 4.53
C SER A 200 5.96 -18.45 3.23
N ILE A 201 5.82 -17.67 2.16
CA ILE A 201 6.21 -18.03 0.79
C ILE A 201 6.96 -16.87 0.10
N SER A 202 7.86 -16.22 0.82
CA SER A 202 8.67 -15.13 0.29
C SER A 202 9.99 -15.63 -0.28
N GLY A 203 10.52 -14.93 -1.31
CA GLY A 203 11.85 -15.25 -1.86
C GLY A 203 11.92 -16.49 -2.76
N ILE A 204 10.81 -17.04 -3.19
CA ILE A 204 10.77 -18.23 -4.04
C ILE A 204 10.80 -17.79 -5.51
N ASN A 205 12.00 -17.64 -6.07
CA ASN A 205 12.18 -17.07 -7.40
C ASN A 205 11.61 -17.90 -8.55
N GLU A 206 11.57 -19.21 -8.39
CA GLU A 206 11.09 -20.16 -9.40
C GLU A 206 9.56 -20.35 -9.35
N LEU A 207 8.90 -19.86 -8.30
CA LEU A 207 7.46 -20.02 -8.11
C LEU A 207 6.69 -19.31 -9.22
N LYS A 208 5.89 -20.09 -9.99
CA LYS A 208 5.03 -19.59 -11.08
C LYS A 208 3.57 -19.47 -10.65
N TYR A 209 3.09 -20.37 -9.82
CA TYR A 209 1.70 -20.45 -9.41
C TYR A 209 1.60 -20.63 -7.90
N CYS A 210 0.74 -19.83 -7.28
CA CYS A 210 0.39 -19.96 -5.86
C CYS A 210 -1.14 -20.03 -5.74
N ASP A 211 -1.68 -21.18 -5.36
CA ASP A 211 -3.11 -21.39 -5.25
C ASP A 211 -3.47 -21.84 -3.82
N LEU A 212 -4.12 -20.93 -3.08
CA LEU A 212 -4.57 -21.15 -1.70
C LEU A 212 -6.09 -21.05 -1.59
N GLU A 213 -6.82 -21.32 -2.68
CA GLU A 213 -8.28 -21.26 -2.72
C GLU A 213 -8.94 -22.07 -1.59
N GLY A 214 -9.88 -21.46 -0.88
CA GLY A 214 -10.65 -22.14 0.17
C GLY A 214 -9.90 -22.35 1.48
N CYS A 215 -8.71 -21.76 1.68
CA CYS A 215 -8.02 -21.74 2.96
C CYS A 215 -8.70 -20.76 3.92
N THR A 216 -9.87 -21.13 4.43
CA THR A 216 -10.82 -20.23 5.12
C THR A 216 -10.30 -19.63 6.44
N ASN A 217 -9.28 -20.20 7.07
CA ASN A 217 -8.66 -19.67 8.30
C ASN A 217 -7.33 -18.92 8.07
N LEU A 218 -6.86 -18.81 6.82
CA LEU A 218 -5.67 -18.03 6.49
C LEU A 218 -5.88 -16.56 6.86
N LYS A 219 -4.92 -15.97 7.60
CA LYS A 219 -5.06 -14.62 8.15
C LYS A 219 -4.40 -13.56 7.30
N ASP A 220 -3.14 -13.75 6.96
CA ASP A 220 -2.34 -12.79 6.23
C ASP A 220 -1.51 -13.50 5.17
N ILE A 221 -1.27 -12.83 4.06
CA ILE A 221 -0.41 -13.34 3.00
C ILE A 221 0.69 -12.33 2.65
N TYR A 222 1.93 -12.83 2.62
CA TYR A 222 3.13 -12.08 2.26
C TYR A 222 3.82 -12.78 1.08
N LEU A 223 3.77 -12.16 -0.10
CA LEU A 223 4.38 -12.67 -1.33
C LEU A 223 5.58 -11.81 -1.75
N ASN A 224 6.55 -11.66 -0.85
CA ASN A 224 7.68 -10.78 -1.11
C ASN A 224 8.77 -11.49 -1.93
N ASN A 225 9.36 -10.78 -2.91
CA ASN A 225 10.49 -11.26 -3.72
C ASN A 225 10.22 -12.57 -4.50
N ASN A 226 8.97 -12.89 -4.80
CA ASN A 226 8.62 -14.01 -5.70
C ASN A 226 8.61 -13.48 -7.14
N ILE A 227 9.80 -13.22 -7.68
CA ILE A 227 9.98 -12.49 -8.94
C ILE A 227 9.40 -13.20 -10.17
N GLY A 228 9.32 -14.53 -10.13
CA GLY A 228 8.79 -15.35 -11.20
C GLY A 228 7.30 -15.69 -11.11
N LEU A 229 6.61 -15.26 -10.04
CA LEU A 229 5.21 -15.59 -9.81
C LEU A 229 4.32 -14.91 -10.85
N THR A 230 3.54 -15.72 -11.58
CA THR A 230 2.64 -15.25 -12.65
C THR A 230 1.18 -15.21 -12.22
N SER A 231 0.78 -16.05 -11.28
CA SER A 231 -0.61 -16.15 -10.81
C SER A 231 -0.68 -16.46 -9.32
N ALA A 232 -1.57 -15.75 -8.62
CA ALA A 232 -1.88 -16.01 -7.21
C ALA A 232 -3.40 -16.09 -7.00
N ASN A 233 -3.88 -17.15 -6.36
CA ASN A 233 -5.30 -17.37 -6.11
C ASN A 233 -5.57 -17.56 -4.61
N PHE A 234 -6.35 -16.63 -4.05
CA PHE A 234 -6.81 -16.62 -2.66
C PHE A 234 -8.33 -16.67 -2.56
N LYS A 235 -9.00 -17.12 -3.62
CA LYS A 235 -10.46 -17.22 -3.65
C LYS A 235 -10.99 -17.93 -2.41
N ASN A 236 -12.03 -17.36 -1.77
CA ASN A 236 -12.67 -17.90 -0.60
C ASN A 236 -11.77 -18.05 0.66
N CYS A 237 -10.65 -17.33 0.76
CA CYS A 237 -9.89 -17.19 2.00
C CYS A 237 -10.63 -16.22 2.94
N SER A 238 -11.79 -16.62 3.43
CA SER A 238 -12.78 -15.73 4.07
C SER A 238 -12.31 -15.07 5.37
N SER A 239 -11.31 -15.62 6.06
CA SER A 239 -10.71 -15.01 7.26
C SER A 239 -9.48 -14.16 6.97
N MET A 240 -9.07 -14.02 5.71
CA MET A 240 -7.89 -13.24 5.36
C MET A 240 -8.11 -11.76 5.68
N LEU A 241 -7.17 -11.16 6.41
CA LEU A 241 -7.23 -9.77 6.87
C LEU A 241 -6.38 -8.85 6.02
N SER A 242 -5.22 -9.34 5.57
CA SER A 242 -4.32 -8.51 4.78
C SER A 242 -3.55 -9.29 3.71
N SER A 243 -3.21 -8.57 2.64
CA SER A 243 -2.29 -9.02 1.60
C SER A 243 -1.19 -7.99 1.40
N TYR A 244 0.06 -8.45 1.37
CA TYR A 244 1.22 -7.61 1.08
C TYR A 244 2.11 -8.31 0.03
N MET A 245 2.28 -7.66 -1.12
CA MET A 245 3.08 -8.14 -2.23
C MET A 245 4.16 -7.11 -2.58
N TYR A 246 5.43 -7.52 -2.50
CA TYR A 246 6.57 -6.66 -2.81
C TYR A 246 7.53 -7.37 -3.75
N ARG A 247 7.88 -6.71 -4.87
CA ARG A 247 8.78 -7.24 -5.91
C ARG A 247 8.31 -8.58 -6.48
N VAL A 248 7.04 -8.66 -6.84
CA VAL A 248 6.46 -9.78 -7.61
C VAL A 248 6.36 -9.30 -9.06
N LEU A 249 7.43 -9.53 -9.84
CA LEU A 249 7.68 -8.79 -11.07
C LEU A 249 6.97 -9.32 -12.32
N ASP A 250 6.58 -10.60 -12.31
CA ASP A 250 5.96 -11.29 -13.45
C ASP A 250 4.46 -11.57 -13.24
N LEU A 251 3.85 -11.02 -12.19
CA LEU A 251 2.47 -11.32 -11.81
C LEU A 251 1.47 -10.77 -12.84
N ASN A 252 0.60 -11.63 -13.35
CA ASN A 252 -0.43 -11.28 -14.35
C ASN A 252 -1.84 -11.28 -13.75
N ASN A 253 -2.09 -12.09 -12.73
CA ASN A 253 -3.40 -12.12 -12.10
C ASN A 253 -3.33 -12.45 -10.60
N VAL A 254 -4.25 -11.87 -9.86
CA VAL A 254 -4.51 -12.19 -8.45
C VAL A 254 -6.00 -12.28 -8.23
N SER A 255 -6.46 -13.32 -7.54
CA SER A 255 -7.86 -13.41 -7.12
C SER A 255 -7.99 -13.32 -5.60
N PHE A 256 -8.77 -12.36 -5.14
CA PHE A 256 -9.25 -12.23 -3.76
C PHE A 256 -10.76 -12.49 -3.66
N GLU A 257 -11.36 -13.10 -4.69
CA GLU A 257 -12.80 -13.37 -4.70
C GLU A 257 -13.25 -14.06 -3.42
N GLY A 258 -14.25 -13.49 -2.75
CA GLY A 258 -14.80 -14.07 -1.51
C GLY A 258 -13.90 -13.91 -0.26
N CYS A 259 -12.87 -13.06 -0.29
CA CYS A 259 -12.08 -12.70 0.89
C CYS A 259 -12.83 -11.68 1.76
N THR A 260 -13.94 -12.11 2.34
CA THR A 260 -14.94 -11.23 2.96
C THR A 260 -14.44 -10.46 4.19
N SER A 261 -13.40 -10.94 4.88
CA SER A 261 -12.81 -10.28 6.06
C SER A 261 -11.62 -9.37 5.71
N MET A 262 -11.22 -9.28 4.45
CA MET A 262 -10.02 -8.56 4.03
C MET A 262 -10.17 -7.06 4.32
N LEU A 263 -9.20 -6.49 5.04
CA LEU A 263 -9.20 -5.08 5.43
C LEU A 263 -8.22 -4.24 4.61
N SER A 264 -7.13 -4.85 4.15
CA SER A 264 -6.10 -4.12 3.42
C SER A 264 -5.39 -4.95 2.36
N ALA A 265 -5.04 -4.30 1.26
CA ALA A 265 -4.19 -4.83 0.20
C ALA A 265 -3.08 -3.83 -0.14
N THR A 266 -1.85 -4.31 -0.19
CA THR A 266 -0.68 -3.51 -0.54
C THR A 266 0.13 -4.21 -1.63
N PHE A 267 0.36 -3.50 -2.72
CA PHE A 267 1.19 -3.92 -3.84
C PHE A 267 2.33 -2.93 -4.01
N ARG A 268 3.57 -3.41 -4.05
CA ARG A 268 4.75 -2.54 -4.22
C ARG A 268 5.74 -3.14 -5.21
N THR A 269 6.25 -2.31 -6.11
CA THR A 269 7.25 -2.69 -7.11
C THR A 269 6.82 -3.93 -7.89
N MET A 270 5.65 -3.81 -8.55
CA MET A 270 5.02 -4.90 -9.28
C MET A 270 5.22 -4.73 -10.78
N ASN A 271 5.46 -5.85 -11.48
CA ASN A 271 5.43 -5.91 -12.95
C ASN A 271 6.32 -4.89 -13.68
N THR A 272 7.51 -4.60 -13.16
CA THR A 272 8.40 -3.56 -13.69
C THR A 272 8.98 -3.85 -15.08
N LYS A 273 8.83 -5.07 -15.58
CA LYS A 273 9.41 -5.52 -16.87
C LYS A 273 8.43 -5.53 -18.02
N LYS A 274 7.12 -5.44 -17.76
CA LYS A 274 6.07 -5.58 -18.78
C LYS A 274 5.25 -4.29 -18.85
N THR A 275 5.33 -3.58 -19.94
CA THR A 275 4.65 -2.28 -20.14
C THR A 275 3.26 -2.39 -20.78
N THR A 276 2.78 -3.58 -21.15
CA THR A 276 1.59 -3.73 -22.01
C THR A 276 0.64 -4.88 -21.66
N GLU A 277 0.97 -5.76 -20.71
CA GLU A 277 0.07 -6.85 -20.34
C GLU A 277 -0.88 -6.42 -19.22
N ASP A 278 -2.13 -6.82 -19.32
CA ASP A 278 -3.15 -6.54 -18.32
C ASP A 278 -2.84 -7.37 -17.07
N PHE A 279 -2.64 -6.66 -15.95
CA PHE A 279 -2.61 -7.26 -14.65
C PHE A 279 -4.02 -7.18 -14.08
N GLU A 280 -4.59 -8.30 -13.76
CA GLU A 280 -5.96 -8.37 -13.27
C GLU A 280 -6.00 -8.72 -11.79
N ILE A 281 -6.81 -7.97 -11.04
CA ILE A 281 -7.13 -8.29 -9.65
C ILE A 281 -8.63 -8.52 -9.56
N ASN A 282 -9.04 -9.70 -9.12
CA ASN A 282 -10.43 -9.97 -8.81
C ASN A 282 -10.72 -9.64 -7.35
N TRP A 283 -11.48 -8.58 -7.13
CA TRP A 283 -11.88 -8.07 -5.83
C TRP A 283 -13.28 -8.51 -5.39
N SER A 284 -13.99 -9.31 -6.18
CA SER A 284 -15.39 -9.67 -5.95
C SER A 284 -15.62 -10.25 -4.56
N GLY A 285 -16.52 -9.65 -3.79
CA GLY A 285 -16.83 -10.08 -2.42
C GLY A 285 -15.79 -9.68 -1.35
N CYS A 286 -14.91 -8.72 -1.65
CA CYS A 286 -14.04 -8.10 -0.65
C CYS A 286 -14.76 -7.00 0.13
N ASP A 287 -15.94 -7.29 0.67
CA ASP A 287 -16.86 -6.29 1.24
C ASP A 287 -16.27 -5.52 2.43
N SER A 288 -15.33 -6.10 3.16
CA SER A 288 -14.69 -5.46 4.32
C SER A 288 -13.47 -4.61 3.95
N LEU A 289 -13.05 -4.58 2.68
CA LEU A 289 -11.82 -3.92 2.26
C LEU A 289 -11.90 -2.40 2.47
N LYS A 290 -10.94 -1.88 3.25
CA LYS A 290 -10.87 -0.46 3.63
C LYS A 290 -9.72 0.27 3.00
N ASN A 291 -8.60 -0.42 2.78
CA ASN A 291 -7.36 0.23 2.35
C ASN A 291 -6.76 -0.48 1.15
N ILE A 292 -6.52 0.27 0.08
CA ILE A 292 -5.72 -0.17 -1.07
C ILE A 292 -4.52 0.75 -1.21
N ARG A 293 -3.34 0.14 -1.30
CA ARG A 293 -2.08 0.85 -1.56
C ARG A 293 -1.35 0.23 -2.74
N LEU A 294 -1.05 1.06 -3.72
CA LEU A 294 -0.37 0.71 -4.97
C LEU A 294 0.88 1.59 -5.10
N ASP A 295 2.08 1.04 -4.88
CA ASP A 295 3.34 1.76 -5.02
C ASP A 295 4.18 1.10 -6.14
N GLU A 296 4.60 1.85 -7.15
CA GLU A 296 5.42 1.34 -8.27
C GLU A 296 4.77 0.14 -8.98
N VAL A 297 3.48 0.25 -9.28
CA VAL A 297 2.70 -0.80 -9.94
C VAL A 297 2.50 -0.42 -11.41
N TYR A 298 2.97 -1.28 -12.32
CA TYR A 298 2.98 -1.06 -13.76
C TYR A 298 1.94 -1.96 -14.45
N CYS A 299 0.66 -1.62 -14.32
CA CYS A 299 -0.42 -2.47 -14.83
C CYS A 299 -1.73 -1.69 -15.01
N LYS A 300 -2.64 -2.20 -15.85
CA LYS A 300 -3.97 -1.64 -16.07
C LYS A 300 -5.01 -2.31 -15.17
N ASN A 301 -6.15 -1.65 -14.96
CA ASN A 301 -7.34 -2.22 -14.30
C ASN A 301 -7.11 -2.78 -12.88
N VAL A 302 -6.29 -2.09 -12.09
CA VAL A 302 -5.97 -2.54 -10.71
C VAL A 302 -6.94 -2.05 -9.64
N LEU A 303 -7.78 -1.08 -9.98
CA LEU A 303 -8.73 -0.53 -9.02
C LEU A 303 -10.02 -1.36 -9.02
N PRO A 304 -10.58 -1.70 -7.85
CA PRO A 304 -11.88 -2.33 -7.76
C PRO A 304 -12.99 -1.38 -8.22
N THR A 305 -14.17 -1.91 -8.47
CA THR A 305 -15.40 -1.11 -8.58
C THR A 305 -15.99 -0.81 -7.20
N PRO A 306 -16.89 0.20 -7.09
CA PRO A 306 -17.59 0.48 -5.84
C PRO A 306 -18.44 -0.70 -5.31
N GLU A 307 -18.95 -1.52 -6.22
CA GLU A 307 -19.73 -2.71 -5.91
C GLU A 307 -18.85 -3.83 -5.32
N GLU A 308 -17.63 -3.97 -5.80
CA GLU A 308 -16.68 -4.97 -5.30
C GLU A 308 -16.12 -4.60 -3.92
N THR A 309 -15.99 -3.30 -3.63
CA THR A 309 -15.42 -2.81 -2.38
C THR A 309 -16.20 -1.63 -1.79
N PRO A 310 -17.44 -1.85 -1.36
CA PRO A 310 -18.35 -0.78 -0.92
C PRO A 310 -17.86 -0.03 0.33
N ASN A 311 -16.98 -0.63 1.10
CA ASN A 311 -16.44 -0.08 2.34
C ASN A 311 -15.03 0.51 2.21
N LEU A 312 -14.53 0.72 0.97
CA LEU A 312 -13.22 1.30 0.75
C LEU A 312 -13.12 2.71 1.34
N GLU A 313 -12.17 2.90 2.25
CA GLU A 313 -11.97 4.16 2.96
C GLU A 313 -10.74 4.94 2.46
N ILE A 314 -9.69 4.25 2.06
CA ILE A 314 -8.41 4.85 1.65
C ILE A 314 -7.94 4.22 0.34
N LEU A 315 -7.69 5.08 -0.63
CA LEU A 315 -7.08 4.71 -1.90
C LEU A 315 -5.78 5.50 -2.10
N SER A 316 -4.67 4.80 -2.14
CA SER A 316 -3.35 5.40 -2.31
C SER A 316 -2.61 4.76 -3.49
N ALA A 317 -2.04 5.60 -4.36
CA ALA A 317 -1.25 5.17 -5.49
C ALA A 317 0.00 6.06 -5.63
N LYS A 318 1.18 5.42 -5.80
CA LYS A 318 2.44 6.16 -5.92
C LYS A 318 3.32 5.57 -7.02
N MET A 319 3.88 6.44 -7.87
CA MET A 319 4.79 6.06 -8.96
C MET A 319 4.22 4.94 -9.85
N ILE A 320 3.01 5.15 -10.35
CA ILE A 320 2.35 4.21 -11.25
C ILE A 320 2.50 4.71 -12.68
N SER A 321 3.05 3.87 -13.57
CA SER A 321 3.09 4.16 -15.00
C SER A 321 2.33 3.11 -15.79
N GLY A 322 1.37 3.55 -16.61
CA GLY A 322 0.55 2.70 -17.47
C GLY A 322 -0.58 1.92 -16.79
N GLY A 323 -0.65 1.90 -15.46
CA GLY A 323 -1.61 1.08 -14.72
C GLY A 323 -2.92 1.77 -14.37
N ILE A 324 -2.91 3.09 -14.32
CA ILE A 324 -4.11 3.91 -14.16
C ILE A 324 -4.12 4.85 -15.36
N SER A 325 -4.54 4.35 -16.52
CA SER A 325 -4.62 5.14 -17.75
C SER A 325 -6.05 5.53 -18.06
N GLY A 326 -6.27 6.80 -18.43
CA GLY A 326 -7.57 7.32 -18.79
C GLY A 326 -8.33 7.93 -17.62
N ASP A 327 -9.59 7.58 -17.50
CA ASP A 327 -10.51 8.21 -16.56
C ASP A 327 -10.70 7.37 -15.32
N ILE A 328 -10.63 8.00 -14.15
CA ILE A 328 -11.02 7.40 -12.87
C ILE A 328 -12.34 8.02 -12.44
N ASP A 329 -13.36 7.19 -12.35
CA ASP A 329 -14.64 7.56 -11.75
C ASP A 329 -14.72 7.01 -10.32
N LEU A 330 -14.71 7.92 -9.35
CA LEU A 330 -14.86 7.61 -7.94
C LEU A 330 -16.30 7.76 -7.43
N ASN A 331 -17.24 7.88 -8.35
CA ASN A 331 -18.66 7.91 -7.99
C ASN A 331 -19.06 6.53 -7.42
N GLY A 332 -19.90 6.54 -6.42
CA GLY A 332 -20.32 5.28 -5.77
C GLY A 332 -19.46 4.79 -4.61
N TYR A 333 -18.20 5.20 -4.49
CA TYR A 333 -17.38 4.88 -3.30
C TYR A 333 -17.81 5.68 -2.08
N ASN A 334 -18.97 5.34 -1.53
CA ASN A 334 -19.63 6.13 -0.48
C ASN A 334 -18.90 6.14 0.87
N SER A 335 -17.96 5.24 1.08
CA SER A 335 -17.14 5.14 2.30
C SER A 335 -15.77 5.81 2.18
N LEU A 336 -15.39 6.26 0.99
CA LEU A 336 -14.05 6.78 0.71
C LEU A 336 -13.78 8.09 1.47
N LYS A 337 -12.74 8.09 2.29
CA LYS A 337 -12.34 9.19 3.16
C LYS A 337 -11.11 9.94 2.65
N SER A 338 -10.20 9.24 2.00
CA SER A 338 -8.94 9.81 1.53
C SER A 338 -8.50 9.21 0.20
N ILE A 339 -8.05 10.08 -0.70
CA ILE A 339 -7.40 9.72 -1.97
C ILE A 339 -6.02 10.36 -1.96
N SER A 340 -5.01 9.57 -2.31
CA SER A 340 -3.65 10.06 -2.43
C SER A 340 -2.96 9.46 -3.66
N PHE A 341 -2.89 10.23 -4.73
CA PHE A 341 -2.16 9.86 -5.94
C PHE A 341 -0.90 10.72 -6.07
N ASN A 342 0.24 10.06 -6.26
CA ASN A 342 1.52 10.75 -6.40
C ASN A 342 2.32 10.11 -7.55
N ALA A 343 2.63 10.89 -8.57
CA ALA A 343 3.30 10.41 -9.77
C ALA A 343 2.53 9.25 -10.45
N VAL A 344 1.23 9.45 -10.64
CA VAL A 344 0.36 8.51 -11.37
C VAL A 344 0.29 8.98 -12.81
N PHE A 345 1.02 8.29 -13.70
CA PHE A 345 1.14 8.63 -15.11
C PHE A 345 0.03 7.97 -15.93
N GLY A 346 -0.49 8.69 -16.93
CA GLY A 346 -1.59 8.23 -17.80
C GLY A 346 -3.00 8.51 -17.28
N LEU A 347 -3.15 8.96 -16.03
CA LEU A 347 -4.43 9.44 -15.50
C LEU A 347 -4.84 10.72 -16.22
N LYS A 348 -5.96 10.69 -16.96
CA LYS A 348 -6.47 11.83 -17.73
C LYS A 348 -7.53 12.62 -17.00
N ASN A 349 -8.52 11.95 -16.50
CA ASN A 349 -9.63 12.58 -15.81
C ASN A 349 -9.91 11.90 -14.47
N ILE A 350 -10.31 12.71 -13.49
CA ILE A 350 -10.81 12.20 -12.22
C ILE A 350 -12.12 12.87 -11.84
N SER A 351 -13.09 12.06 -11.47
CA SER A 351 -14.39 12.55 -10.97
C SER A 351 -14.75 11.93 -9.64
N CYS A 352 -15.31 12.74 -8.75
CA CYS A 352 -15.88 12.32 -7.47
C CYS A 352 -17.13 13.16 -7.19
N ILE A 353 -18.30 12.58 -7.41
CA ILE A 353 -19.57 13.29 -7.29
C ILE A 353 -20.42 12.65 -6.18
N GLY A 354 -20.91 13.48 -5.26
CA GLY A 354 -21.84 13.05 -4.22
C GLY A 354 -21.22 12.28 -3.07
N ASN A 355 -19.88 12.18 -3.00
CA ASN A 355 -19.22 11.54 -1.90
C ASN A 355 -19.34 12.36 -0.61
N ARG A 356 -20.03 11.81 0.40
CA ARG A 356 -20.30 12.48 1.67
C ARG A 356 -19.30 12.14 2.78
N THR A 357 -18.29 11.34 2.50
CA THR A 357 -17.29 10.86 3.47
C THR A 357 -15.88 11.34 3.14
N LEU A 358 -15.60 11.68 1.88
CA LEU A 358 -14.29 12.13 1.43
C LEU A 358 -13.87 13.40 2.18
N THR A 359 -12.74 13.34 2.87
CA THR A 359 -12.18 14.46 3.64
C THR A 359 -10.98 15.11 2.98
N SER A 360 -10.23 14.37 2.18
CA SER A 360 -9.01 14.88 1.53
C SER A 360 -8.73 14.22 0.18
N GLY A 361 -8.20 15.02 -0.75
CA GLY A 361 -7.69 14.59 -2.04
C GLY A 361 -6.30 15.16 -2.32
N TYR A 362 -5.33 14.30 -2.65
CA TYR A 362 -3.98 14.70 -3.05
C TYR A 362 -3.62 14.06 -4.41
N PHE A 363 -3.22 14.90 -5.37
CA PHE A 363 -2.89 14.52 -6.75
C PHE A 363 -1.57 15.17 -7.16
N GLY A 364 -0.48 14.80 -6.47
CA GLY A 364 0.84 15.34 -6.73
C GLY A 364 1.53 14.64 -7.90
N ARG A 365 2.18 15.39 -8.80
CA ARG A 365 2.92 14.84 -9.94
C ARG A 365 2.12 13.89 -10.84
N CYS A 366 0.79 14.09 -10.90
CA CYS A 366 -0.06 13.41 -11.88
C CYS A 366 0.01 14.17 -13.20
N ASP A 367 1.14 14.04 -13.89
CA ASP A 367 1.54 14.92 -14.99
C ASP A 367 0.62 14.87 -16.21
N ASP A 368 -0.10 13.77 -16.39
CA ASP A 368 -1.08 13.59 -17.48
C ASP A 368 -2.52 13.97 -17.11
N LEU A 369 -2.78 14.38 -15.86
CA LEU A 369 -4.12 14.73 -15.41
C LEU A 369 -4.60 16.03 -16.08
N GLU A 370 -5.62 15.91 -16.91
CA GLU A 370 -6.19 17.03 -17.67
C GLU A 370 -7.40 17.66 -16.96
N ARG A 371 -8.23 16.83 -16.33
CA ARG A 371 -9.47 17.32 -15.71
C ARG A 371 -9.73 16.70 -14.34
N ALA A 372 -10.20 17.54 -13.42
CA ALA A 372 -10.59 17.12 -12.08
C ALA A 372 -11.96 17.68 -11.71
N SER A 373 -12.88 16.83 -11.28
CA SER A 373 -14.23 17.24 -10.85
C SER A 373 -14.56 16.68 -9.47
N PHE A 374 -14.89 17.55 -8.53
CA PHE A 374 -15.33 17.23 -7.17
C PHE A 374 -16.61 17.99 -6.88
N GLU A 375 -17.75 17.28 -6.91
CA GLU A 375 -19.06 17.91 -6.73
C GLU A 375 -19.84 17.24 -5.59
N ASN A 376 -20.52 18.02 -4.78
CA ASN A 376 -21.33 17.53 -3.65
C ASN A 376 -20.54 16.70 -2.63
N CYS A 377 -19.22 16.93 -2.51
CA CYS A 377 -18.34 16.26 -1.55
C CYS A 377 -18.40 17.01 -0.20
N THR A 378 -19.45 16.75 0.57
CA THR A 378 -19.84 17.60 1.71
C THR A 378 -18.85 17.63 2.87
N LYS A 379 -17.97 16.62 3.01
CA LYS A 379 -16.92 16.58 4.04
C LYS A 379 -15.52 16.91 3.52
N LEU A 380 -15.35 17.15 2.22
CA LEU A 380 -14.06 17.48 1.65
C LEU A 380 -13.52 18.76 2.27
N SER A 381 -12.40 18.66 3.00
CA SER A 381 -11.81 19.78 3.72
C SER A 381 -10.59 20.39 3.03
N GLY A 382 -9.90 19.61 2.19
CA GLY A 382 -8.75 20.07 1.42
C GLY A 382 -8.54 19.24 0.16
N ILE A 383 -8.09 19.91 -0.90
CA ILE A 383 -7.70 19.27 -2.15
C ILE A 383 -6.40 19.90 -2.67
N SER A 384 -5.50 19.07 -3.16
CA SER A 384 -4.21 19.50 -3.67
C SER A 384 -3.85 18.79 -4.97
N PHE A 385 -3.49 19.59 -5.98
CA PHE A 385 -2.91 19.16 -7.25
C PHE A 385 -1.46 19.65 -7.38
N ALA A 386 -0.80 19.86 -6.26
CA ALA A 386 0.55 20.38 -6.19
C ALA A 386 1.57 19.25 -6.15
N GLY A 387 2.62 19.34 -6.96
CA GLY A 387 3.78 18.43 -6.96
C GLY A 387 5.05 19.18 -7.35
N ASP A 388 6.20 18.52 -7.20
CA ASP A 388 7.51 19.09 -7.57
C ASP A 388 7.84 18.93 -9.07
N SER A 389 6.85 18.56 -9.88
CA SER A 389 7.00 18.36 -11.32
C SER A 389 6.95 19.69 -12.06
N THR A 390 7.79 19.83 -13.06
CA THR A 390 7.78 20.98 -13.98
C THR A 390 6.69 20.86 -15.05
N HIS A 391 5.97 19.74 -15.10
CA HIS A 391 4.94 19.43 -16.08
C HIS A 391 3.71 18.89 -15.36
N ASN A 392 2.62 19.64 -15.39
CA ASN A 392 1.32 19.19 -14.93
C ASN A 392 0.30 19.65 -15.99
N SER A 393 -0.45 18.68 -16.53
CA SER A 393 -1.36 18.93 -17.64
C SER A 393 -2.75 19.37 -17.20
N LEU A 394 -3.01 19.59 -15.90
CA LEU A 394 -4.34 19.97 -15.44
C LEU A 394 -4.84 21.24 -16.13
N GLU A 395 -5.81 21.08 -16.99
CA GLU A 395 -6.38 22.14 -17.84
C GLU A 395 -7.70 22.70 -17.30
N TYR A 396 -8.44 21.86 -16.57
CA TYR A 396 -9.72 22.26 -16.02
C TYR A 396 -10.00 21.64 -14.66
N MET A 397 -10.46 22.44 -13.73
CA MET A 397 -10.83 22.01 -12.38
C MET A 397 -12.26 22.48 -12.07
N LYS A 398 -13.10 21.57 -11.59
CA LYS A 398 -14.47 21.86 -11.14
C LYS A 398 -14.65 21.40 -9.71
N ILE A 399 -14.96 22.35 -8.82
CA ILE A 399 -15.22 22.08 -7.41
C ILE A 399 -16.51 22.79 -7.02
N ARG A 400 -17.59 22.05 -6.85
CA ARG A 400 -18.90 22.63 -6.56
C ARG A 400 -19.56 21.98 -5.36
N ASN A 401 -20.26 22.79 -4.58
CA ASN A 401 -21.04 22.36 -3.43
C ASN A 401 -20.24 21.47 -2.46
N CYS A 402 -19.04 21.94 -2.10
CA CYS A 402 -18.15 21.34 -1.11
C CYS A 402 -18.06 22.24 0.13
N PRO A 403 -19.10 22.31 0.97
CA PRO A 403 -19.22 23.31 2.03
C PRO A 403 -18.17 23.17 3.15
N SER A 404 -17.53 22.02 3.32
CA SER A 404 -16.45 21.84 4.31
C SER A 404 -15.07 22.21 3.79
N LEU A 405 -14.93 22.50 2.47
CA LEU A 405 -13.65 22.77 1.86
C LEU A 405 -13.03 24.05 2.40
N ARG A 406 -11.80 23.97 2.87
CA ARG A 406 -11.05 25.09 3.46
C ARG A 406 -9.92 25.57 2.57
N SER A 407 -9.29 24.66 1.83
CA SER A 407 -8.16 25.01 0.99
C SER A 407 -8.13 24.25 -0.33
N ILE A 408 -7.72 24.97 -1.37
CA ILE A 408 -7.36 24.42 -2.68
C ILE A 408 -5.91 24.80 -2.95
N LYS A 409 -5.09 23.83 -3.33
CA LYS A 409 -3.70 24.07 -3.71
C LYS A 409 -3.41 23.45 -5.06
N THR A 410 -2.84 24.24 -5.97
CA THR A 410 -2.34 23.77 -7.27
C THR A 410 -0.92 24.30 -7.51
N SER A 411 -0.10 23.58 -8.30
CA SER A 411 1.19 24.10 -8.74
C SER A 411 1.57 23.52 -10.09
N GLU A 412 2.31 24.29 -10.90
CA GLU A 412 2.88 23.90 -12.20
C GLU A 412 1.85 23.40 -13.23
N ASN A 413 0.61 23.87 -13.18
CA ASN A 413 -0.48 23.42 -14.04
C ASN A 413 -0.87 24.44 -15.11
N ASN A 414 -1.51 23.90 -16.14
CA ASN A 414 -1.90 24.73 -17.29
C ASN A 414 -3.25 25.45 -17.09
N LEU A 415 -4.21 24.87 -16.36
CA LEU A 415 -5.58 25.41 -16.13
C LEU A 415 -6.13 26.31 -17.25
N TYR A 416 -5.78 25.95 -18.48
CA TYR A 416 -6.03 26.77 -19.68
C TYR A 416 -7.53 27.01 -19.91
N TYR A 417 -8.36 25.99 -19.62
CA TYR A 417 -9.81 26.10 -19.68
C TYR A 417 -10.46 26.62 -18.40
N GLY A 418 -9.62 26.94 -17.39
CA GLY A 418 -10.05 27.62 -16.18
C GLY A 418 -10.42 26.70 -15.02
N CYS A 419 -11.01 27.33 -14.01
CA CYS A 419 -11.52 26.65 -12.84
C CYS A 419 -12.93 27.14 -12.49
N ASP A 420 -13.76 26.23 -12.02
CA ASP A 420 -15.12 26.49 -11.57
C ASP A 420 -15.20 26.12 -10.07
N ILE A 421 -15.18 27.12 -9.22
CA ILE A 421 -15.21 26.96 -7.77
C ILE A 421 -16.44 27.70 -7.24
N THR A 422 -17.47 26.97 -6.86
CA THR A 422 -18.75 27.55 -6.44
C THR A 422 -19.37 26.79 -5.26
N GLN A 423 -20.14 27.50 -4.43
CA GLN A 423 -20.85 26.90 -3.28
C GLN A 423 -19.90 26.16 -2.31
N CYS A 424 -18.72 26.74 -2.07
CA CYS A 424 -17.71 26.24 -1.13
C CYS A 424 -17.60 27.24 0.04
N ASP A 425 -18.64 27.32 0.85
CA ASP A 425 -18.85 28.44 1.81
C ASP A 425 -17.73 28.55 2.86
N ASN A 426 -17.05 27.46 3.23
CA ASN A 426 -15.95 27.49 4.20
C ASN A 426 -14.56 27.64 3.55
N LEU A 427 -14.48 27.81 2.23
CA LEU A 427 -13.20 27.97 1.55
C LEU A 427 -12.51 29.25 2.02
N SER A 428 -11.35 29.11 2.65
CA SER A 428 -10.55 30.20 3.17
C SER A 428 -9.33 30.54 2.33
N ASP A 429 -8.78 29.52 1.65
CA ASP A 429 -7.49 29.66 0.97
C ASP A 429 -7.52 29.04 -0.44
N VAL A 430 -7.18 29.84 -1.44
CA VAL A 430 -6.97 29.41 -2.82
C VAL A 430 -5.54 29.76 -3.21
N ASN A 431 -4.70 28.73 -3.39
CA ASN A 431 -3.29 28.89 -3.71
C ASN A 431 -2.97 28.21 -5.04
N MET A 432 -2.68 28.99 -6.07
CA MET A 432 -2.36 28.52 -7.41
C MET A 432 -0.98 29.05 -7.83
N TYR A 433 0.01 28.19 -7.76
CA TYR A 433 1.40 28.53 -8.08
C TYR A 433 1.74 28.14 -9.51
N HIS A 434 2.47 28.99 -10.22
CA HIS A 434 3.00 28.74 -11.56
C HIS A 434 1.93 28.25 -12.54
N THR A 435 0.79 28.94 -12.62
CA THR A 435 -0.35 28.55 -13.45
C THR A 435 -0.40 29.32 -14.77
N ASN A 436 -0.98 28.71 -15.81
CA ASN A 436 -1.24 29.33 -17.11
C ASN A 436 -2.74 29.65 -17.32
N LEU A 437 -3.45 30.05 -16.29
CA LEU A 437 -4.82 30.52 -16.39
C LEU A 437 -4.94 31.65 -17.41
N LYS A 438 -5.99 31.66 -18.23
CA LYS A 438 -6.33 32.81 -19.10
C LYS A 438 -7.12 33.88 -18.36
N SER A 439 -8.07 33.45 -17.57
CA SER A 439 -8.90 34.29 -16.74
C SER A 439 -9.25 33.55 -15.45
N PHE A 440 -9.47 34.33 -14.40
CA PHE A 440 -9.85 33.78 -13.11
C PHE A 440 -11.07 34.52 -12.59
N TYR A 441 -12.11 33.78 -12.25
CA TYR A 441 -13.34 34.31 -11.70
C TYR A 441 -13.73 33.58 -10.43
N LEU A 442 -13.93 34.29 -9.34
CA LEU A 442 -14.48 33.77 -8.08
C LEU A 442 -15.65 34.63 -7.62
N SER A 443 -16.74 33.99 -7.20
CA SER A 443 -17.87 34.68 -6.63
C SER A 443 -18.57 33.87 -5.54
N GLY A 444 -19.11 34.58 -4.54
CA GLY A 444 -19.96 33.98 -3.51
C GLY A 444 -19.21 33.03 -2.56
N LEU A 445 -17.98 33.36 -2.20
CA LEU A 445 -17.17 32.63 -1.24
C LEU A 445 -16.99 33.44 0.06
N PRO A 446 -17.96 33.40 0.97
CA PRO A 446 -18.03 34.36 2.09
C PRO A 446 -16.87 34.27 3.09
N ASN A 447 -16.26 33.06 3.20
CA ASN A 447 -15.14 32.84 4.11
C ASN A 447 -13.76 32.92 3.44
N LEU A 448 -13.66 33.22 2.15
CA LEU A 448 -12.38 33.35 1.46
C LEU A 448 -11.56 34.47 2.08
N GLN A 449 -10.37 34.16 2.55
CA GLN A 449 -9.44 35.10 3.16
C GLN A 449 -8.23 35.38 2.28
N ASN A 450 -7.69 34.32 1.65
CA ASN A 450 -6.44 34.39 0.90
C ASN A 450 -6.63 33.87 -0.53
N LEU A 451 -6.28 34.70 -1.49
CA LEU A 451 -6.13 34.30 -2.88
C LEU A 451 -4.68 34.54 -3.31
N TYR A 452 -4.04 33.51 -3.78
CA TYR A 452 -2.69 33.57 -4.31
C TYR A 452 -2.65 32.97 -5.74
N LEU A 453 -2.35 33.81 -6.73
CA LEU A 453 -2.20 33.46 -8.13
C LEU A 453 -0.80 33.85 -8.61
N GLU A 454 0.07 32.90 -8.81
CA GLU A 454 1.42 33.12 -9.34
C GLU A 454 1.52 32.64 -10.78
N GLY A 455 1.98 33.49 -11.68
CA GLY A 455 2.31 33.15 -13.05
C GLY A 455 3.56 32.28 -13.14
N LYS A 456 3.61 31.39 -14.14
CA LYS A 456 4.72 30.44 -14.29
C LYS A 456 6.03 31.11 -14.71
N ASN A 457 5.94 32.03 -15.68
CA ASN A 457 7.08 32.77 -16.24
C ASN A 457 6.57 33.99 -17.03
N GLU A 458 7.44 34.66 -17.75
CA GLU A 458 7.11 35.83 -18.60
C GLU A 458 6.02 35.53 -19.65
N ASN A 459 5.77 34.28 -19.98
CA ASN A 459 4.71 33.83 -20.91
C ASN A 459 3.40 33.45 -20.17
N SER A 460 3.22 33.86 -18.95
CA SER A 460 1.96 33.71 -18.21
C SER A 460 0.77 34.21 -19.04
N SER A 461 -0.36 33.50 -19.01
CA SER A 461 -1.53 33.79 -19.85
C SER A 461 -2.65 34.52 -19.13
N LEU A 462 -2.54 34.75 -17.82
CA LEU A 462 -3.60 35.35 -17.01
C LEU A 462 -3.83 36.81 -17.42
N SER A 463 -4.95 37.06 -18.09
CA SER A 463 -5.28 38.41 -18.59
C SER A 463 -6.27 39.15 -17.73
N LYS A 464 -7.13 38.43 -16.99
CA LYS A 464 -8.19 38.99 -16.18
C LYS A 464 -8.39 38.23 -14.88
N VAL A 465 -8.54 38.97 -13.79
CA VAL A 465 -8.98 38.48 -12.48
C VAL A 465 -10.24 39.22 -12.05
N GLU A 466 -11.30 38.48 -11.73
CA GLU A 466 -12.54 39.02 -11.22
C GLU A 466 -12.96 38.31 -9.94
N ILE A 467 -13.13 39.05 -8.86
CA ILE A 467 -13.52 38.56 -7.53
C ILE A 467 -14.77 39.30 -7.11
N ASP A 468 -15.81 38.56 -6.76
CA ASP A 468 -17.07 39.18 -6.36
C ASP A 468 -17.66 38.51 -5.12
N ASN A 469 -18.29 39.29 -4.25
CA ASN A 469 -19.02 38.78 -3.09
C ASN A 469 -18.22 37.82 -2.19
N CYS A 470 -16.99 38.24 -1.81
CA CYS A 470 -16.09 37.53 -0.90
C CYS A 470 -15.91 38.38 0.39
N GLU A 471 -16.82 38.19 1.35
CA GLU A 471 -16.97 39.09 2.52
C GLU A 471 -15.72 39.15 3.43
N ARG A 472 -14.96 38.04 3.52
CA ARG A 472 -13.78 37.97 4.40
C ARG A 472 -12.46 38.09 3.66
N LEU A 473 -12.47 38.42 2.38
CA LEU A 473 -11.24 38.52 1.59
C LEU A 473 -10.28 39.54 2.21
N ASN A 474 -9.09 39.09 2.55
CA ASN A 474 -8.09 39.88 3.26
C ASN A 474 -6.79 40.03 2.46
N ASN A 475 -6.46 39.06 1.59
CA ASN A 475 -5.20 39.06 0.88
C ASN A 475 -5.38 38.58 -0.56
N VAL A 476 -4.96 39.41 -1.51
CA VAL A 476 -4.96 39.13 -2.95
C VAL A 476 -3.54 39.27 -3.48
N VAL A 477 -2.92 38.15 -3.81
CA VAL A 477 -1.56 38.10 -4.36
C VAL A 477 -1.62 37.64 -5.81
N LEU A 478 -1.27 38.55 -6.74
CA LEU A 478 -1.22 38.31 -8.18
C LEU A 478 0.24 38.41 -8.65
N TYR A 479 1.07 37.49 -8.16
CA TYR A 479 2.53 37.57 -8.28
C TYR A 479 3.02 37.03 -9.60
N LYS A 480 4.02 37.67 -10.23
CA LYS A 480 4.70 37.21 -11.48
C LYS A 480 3.74 36.96 -12.66
N ASN A 481 2.65 37.68 -12.80
CA ASN A 481 1.79 37.61 -13.99
C ASN A 481 2.26 38.54 -15.12
N TYR A 482 3.45 39.06 -14.98
CA TYR A 482 4.23 39.87 -15.95
C TYR A 482 3.36 40.77 -16.84
N HIS A 483 3.44 40.59 -18.16
CA HIS A 483 2.74 41.42 -19.14
C HIS A 483 1.34 40.93 -19.51
N SER A 484 0.92 39.78 -19.04
CA SER A 484 -0.36 39.15 -19.42
C SER A 484 -1.56 39.73 -18.65
N LEU A 485 -1.39 40.04 -17.36
CA LEU A 485 -2.49 40.50 -16.52
C LEU A 485 -2.86 41.95 -16.86
N ASN A 486 -4.00 42.13 -17.51
CA ASN A 486 -4.47 43.42 -17.98
C ASN A 486 -5.56 44.01 -17.07
N GLU A 487 -6.50 43.20 -16.57
CA GLU A 487 -7.65 43.63 -15.82
C GLU A 487 -7.77 42.96 -14.45
N VAL A 488 -7.97 43.77 -13.42
CA VAL A 488 -8.29 43.32 -12.06
C VAL A 488 -9.60 43.99 -11.63
N LYS A 489 -10.61 43.17 -11.32
CA LYS A 489 -11.90 43.64 -10.81
C LYS A 489 -12.21 42.96 -9.49
N ILE A 490 -12.50 43.76 -8.45
CA ILE A 490 -12.91 43.27 -7.13
C ILE A 490 -14.16 44.01 -6.72
N SER A 491 -15.21 43.24 -6.43
CA SER A 491 -16.53 43.80 -6.10
C SER A 491 -17.10 43.15 -4.84
N ASN A 492 -17.88 43.88 -4.09
CA ASN A 492 -18.64 43.41 -2.94
C ASN A 492 -17.78 42.63 -1.89
N CYS A 493 -16.58 43.16 -1.63
CA CYS A 493 -15.64 42.60 -0.65
C CYS A 493 -15.40 43.66 0.46
N PRO A 494 -16.27 43.72 1.48
CA PRO A 494 -16.37 44.90 2.38
C PRO A 494 -15.28 44.94 3.47
N LYS A 495 -14.32 44.00 3.50
CA LYS A 495 -13.31 43.97 4.56
C LYS A 495 -12.37 45.17 4.52
N ASN A 496 -12.05 45.74 5.70
CA ASN A 496 -11.32 46.99 5.83
C ASN A 496 -9.82 46.90 5.51
N ASP A 497 -9.21 45.71 5.68
CA ASP A 497 -7.77 45.53 5.66
C ASP A 497 -7.28 44.67 4.46
N LEU A 498 -8.06 44.70 3.37
CA LEU A 498 -7.70 43.98 2.12
C LEU A 498 -6.32 44.45 1.61
N LYS A 499 -5.42 43.50 1.49
CA LYS A 499 -4.05 43.72 1.02
C LYS A 499 -3.88 43.21 -0.40
N PHE A 500 -3.06 43.90 -1.17
CA PHE A 500 -2.73 43.55 -2.53
C PHE A 500 -1.22 43.31 -2.67
N ASN A 501 -0.86 42.36 -3.51
CA ASN A 501 0.50 42.20 -4.00
C ASN A 501 0.44 41.98 -5.52
N LEU A 502 0.92 42.95 -6.28
CA LEU A 502 0.98 42.98 -7.74
C LEU A 502 2.42 42.90 -8.26
N THR A 503 3.35 42.43 -7.45
CA THR A 503 4.77 42.38 -7.80
C THR A 503 5.00 41.65 -9.12
N TYR A 504 5.71 42.27 -10.05
CA TYR A 504 5.96 41.81 -11.42
C TYR A 504 4.71 41.64 -12.29
N CYS A 505 3.66 42.46 -12.08
CA CYS A 505 2.47 42.50 -12.94
C CYS A 505 2.51 43.76 -13.83
N TYR A 506 3.35 43.75 -14.86
CA TYR A 506 3.63 44.92 -15.70
C TYR A 506 2.54 45.26 -16.73
N GLY A 507 1.60 44.34 -16.99
CA GLY A 507 0.57 44.49 -18.01
C GLY A 507 -0.71 45.19 -17.57
N ILE A 508 -0.88 45.46 -16.29
CA ILE A 508 -2.13 46.01 -15.75
C ILE A 508 -2.43 47.38 -16.36
N ASN A 509 -3.61 47.49 -17.00
CA ASN A 509 -4.12 48.72 -17.57
C ASN A 509 -5.58 49.00 -17.15
N LYS A 510 -6.24 48.09 -16.41
CA LYS A 510 -7.58 48.32 -15.90
C LYS A 510 -7.77 47.77 -14.50
N VAL A 511 -8.17 48.62 -13.58
CA VAL A 511 -8.51 48.22 -12.20
C VAL A 511 -9.89 48.73 -11.85
N THR A 512 -10.78 47.87 -11.39
CA THR A 512 -12.12 48.24 -10.93
C THR A 512 -12.32 47.75 -9.50
N LEU A 513 -12.55 48.66 -8.60
CA LEU A 513 -12.86 48.40 -7.20
C LEU A 513 -14.31 48.88 -6.95
N ASN A 514 -15.19 47.93 -6.58
CA ASN A 514 -16.61 48.26 -6.38
C ASN A 514 -17.09 47.75 -5.02
N ALA A 515 -17.74 48.60 -4.26
CA ALA A 515 -18.31 48.30 -2.95
C ALA A 515 -17.30 47.64 -1.99
N LEU A 516 -16.10 48.22 -1.88
CA LEU A 516 -15.05 47.76 -0.95
C LEU A 516 -15.05 48.58 0.34
N GLY A 517 -14.77 47.90 1.46
CA GLY A 517 -14.52 48.54 2.76
C GLY A 517 -13.05 48.84 3.04
N THR A 518 -12.16 48.64 2.08
CA THR A 518 -10.69 48.73 2.22
C THR A 518 -10.24 50.11 2.63
N GLN A 519 -9.41 50.20 3.68
CA GLN A 519 -8.90 51.46 4.21
C GLN A 519 -8.05 52.23 3.17
N THR A 520 -8.07 53.56 3.27
CA THR A 520 -7.29 54.45 2.40
C THR A 520 -5.82 54.10 2.28
N SER A 521 -5.16 53.69 3.39
CA SER A 521 -3.77 53.27 3.37
C SER A 521 -3.53 52.06 2.46
N LYS A 522 -4.44 51.07 2.45
CA LYS A 522 -4.35 49.89 1.61
C LYS A 522 -4.67 50.15 0.14
N MET A 523 -5.58 51.10 -0.12
CA MET A 523 -5.79 51.60 -1.48
C MET A 523 -4.56 52.35 -1.99
N ASN A 524 -3.93 53.16 -1.15
CA ASN A 524 -2.69 53.85 -1.51
C ASN A 524 -1.54 52.86 -1.80
N ASP A 525 -1.42 51.79 -1.00
CA ASP A 525 -0.45 50.70 -1.26
C ASP A 525 -0.70 50.03 -2.63
N LEU A 526 -1.97 49.79 -3.01
CA LEU A 526 -2.34 49.26 -4.32
C LEU A 526 -1.95 50.24 -5.45
N LEU A 527 -2.29 51.51 -5.32
CA LEU A 527 -1.94 52.52 -6.33
C LEU A 527 -0.44 52.71 -6.48
N SER A 528 0.33 52.62 -5.38
CA SER A 528 1.79 52.64 -5.40
C SER A 528 2.36 51.48 -6.20
N GLN A 529 1.81 50.28 -6.02
CA GLN A 529 2.24 49.09 -6.79
C GLN A 529 1.86 49.22 -8.27
N ILE A 530 0.69 49.71 -8.60
CA ILE A 530 0.29 49.98 -9.99
C ILE A 530 1.28 50.98 -10.62
N LYS A 531 1.63 52.05 -9.95
CA LYS A 531 2.61 53.02 -10.41
C LYS A 531 3.99 52.37 -10.64
N GLU A 532 4.44 51.53 -9.70
CA GLU A 532 5.75 50.88 -9.76
C GLU A 532 5.84 49.86 -10.90
N TYR A 533 4.80 49.02 -11.07
CA TYR A 533 4.86 47.87 -11.99
C TYR A 533 4.17 48.11 -13.33
N SER A 534 3.32 49.13 -13.54
CA SER A 534 2.64 49.33 -14.81
C SER A 534 3.51 49.92 -15.94
N LEU A 535 4.79 50.15 -15.72
CA LEU A 535 5.85 50.50 -16.67
C LEU A 535 5.38 51.26 -17.94
N ASN A 536 4.87 52.49 -17.78
CA ASN A 536 4.43 53.38 -18.87
C ASN A 536 3.12 52.96 -19.59
N ASN A 537 2.33 52.05 -19.07
CA ASN A 537 1.00 51.75 -19.60
C ASN A 537 0.03 52.81 -19.14
N ALA A 538 -0.67 53.47 -20.06
CA ALA A 538 -1.86 54.21 -19.75
C ALA A 538 -3.00 53.25 -19.40
N GLY A 539 -3.85 53.63 -18.45
CA GLY A 539 -4.90 52.71 -18.00
C GLY A 539 -6.10 53.43 -17.35
N GLU A 540 -6.97 52.63 -16.78
CA GLU A 540 -8.21 53.09 -16.16
C GLU A 540 -8.33 52.54 -14.74
N ILE A 541 -8.58 53.38 -13.77
CA ILE A 541 -8.92 53.03 -12.38
C ILE A 541 -10.33 53.50 -12.09
N ASN A 542 -11.22 52.57 -11.81
CA ASN A 542 -12.61 52.82 -11.45
C ASN A 542 -12.83 52.47 -9.98
N ILE A 543 -13.24 53.44 -9.18
CA ILE A 543 -13.61 53.25 -7.77
C ILE A 543 -15.10 53.58 -7.63
N ILE A 544 -15.89 52.54 -7.36
CA ILE A 544 -17.35 52.60 -7.39
C ILE A 544 -17.88 52.20 -6.00
N ASN A 545 -18.66 53.02 -5.37
CA ASN A 545 -19.32 52.73 -4.09
C ASN A 545 -18.39 52.25 -2.96
N CYS A 546 -17.10 52.58 -2.98
CA CYS A 546 -16.15 52.18 -1.93
C CYS A 546 -16.28 53.07 -0.71
N THR A 547 -16.15 52.52 0.50
CA THR A 547 -16.26 53.21 1.77
C THR A 547 -15.14 54.26 1.96
N TYR A 548 -13.96 53.92 1.49
CA TYR A 548 -12.78 54.77 1.58
C TYR A 548 -12.20 55.04 0.20
N LEU A 549 -11.63 56.21 0.02
CA LEU A 549 -10.94 56.59 -1.21
C LEU A 549 -9.43 56.71 -0.98
N PRO A 550 -8.62 56.47 -2.02
CA PRO A 550 -7.19 56.76 -1.96
C PRO A 550 -6.95 58.26 -1.74
N SER A 551 -5.82 58.59 -1.14
CA SER A 551 -5.45 59.99 -0.84
C SER A 551 -3.98 60.24 -1.20
N GLY A 552 -3.61 61.55 -1.26
CA GLY A 552 -2.25 61.95 -1.52
C GLY A 552 -1.87 62.01 -3.00
N ASN A 553 -0.56 62.03 -3.29
CA ASN A 553 -0.03 62.27 -4.64
C ASN A 553 -0.15 61.06 -5.58
N TYR A 554 -0.59 59.90 -5.08
CA TYR A 554 -0.66 58.68 -5.90
C TYR A 554 -1.57 58.83 -7.11
N ILE A 555 -2.73 59.46 -6.94
CA ILE A 555 -3.68 59.71 -8.03
C ILE A 555 -3.06 60.69 -9.04
N THR A 556 -2.46 61.77 -8.56
CA THR A 556 -1.81 62.76 -9.41
C THR A 556 -0.66 62.14 -10.22
N ASP A 557 0.13 61.32 -9.57
CA ASP A 557 1.25 60.64 -10.23
C ASP A 557 0.78 59.70 -11.33
N LEU A 558 -0.28 58.90 -11.07
CA LEU A 558 -0.85 57.99 -12.07
C LEU A 558 -1.49 58.73 -13.24
N THR A 559 -2.24 59.82 -12.97
CA THR A 559 -2.84 60.62 -14.04
C THR A 559 -1.80 61.34 -14.88
N ASN A 560 -0.70 61.81 -14.28
CA ASN A 560 0.44 62.37 -15.02
C ASN A 560 1.12 61.31 -15.94
N ASN A 561 0.99 60.05 -15.61
CA ASN A 561 1.48 58.90 -16.40
C ASN A 561 0.41 58.35 -17.37
N GLY A 562 -0.67 59.09 -17.62
CA GLY A 562 -1.69 58.73 -18.60
C GLY A 562 -2.84 57.84 -18.09
N TRP A 563 -2.94 57.64 -16.78
CA TRP A 563 -4.05 56.88 -16.21
C TRP A 563 -5.29 57.76 -16.05
N THR A 564 -6.47 57.18 -16.38
CA THR A 564 -7.77 57.78 -16.09
C THR A 564 -8.24 57.32 -14.72
N TYR A 565 -8.65 58.24 -13.86
CA TYR A 565 -9.15 57.96 -12.53
C TYR A 565 -10.62 58.38 -12.41
N ASN A 566 -11.52 57.43 -12.22
CA ASN A 566 -12.96 57.63 -12.13
C ASN A 566 -13.47 57.21 -10.75
N VAL A 567 -14.27 58.09 -10.13
CA VAL A 567 -15.00 57.79 -8.88
C VAL A 567 -16.48 57.98 -9.13
N SER A 568 -17.28 56.99 -8.76
CA SER A 568 -18.73 57.09 -8.82
C SER A 568 -19.39 56.49 -7.59
N TYR A 569 -20.52 57.08 -7.23
CA TYR A 569 -21.45 56.58 -6.21
C TYR A 569 -22.79 56.37 -6.90
N ILE A 570 -23.29 55.15 -6.90
CA ILE A 570 -24.54 54.76 -7.55
C ILE A 570 -25.64 54.61 -6.50
#